data_23d3bf3e112628bba19738198444d575
#
_entry.id   23d3bf3e112628bba19738198444d575
#
_cell.length_a   1.000
_cell.length_b   1.000
_cell.length_c   1.000
_cell.angle_alpha   90.00
_cell.angle_beta   90.00
_cell.angle_gamma   90.00
#
_symmetry.space_group_name_H-M   'P 1'
#
loop_
_entity.id
_entity.type
_entity.pdbx_description
1 polymer ?
#
loop_
_entity_poly.entity_id
_entity_poly.type
_entity_poly.pdbx_seq_one_letter_code
_entity_poly.pdbx_strand_id
1 'polypeptide(L)'
;MKLGLCISLFLAGYLYSCPVVAQSTVAQPKEITIKAMTYNTYSGRKMGIDKIAEVIKKENPDIVSLQEIERNTKINPWDTPKKLSELTGMRYYYFAHALDIRSGGDYGNVILSKYPISEEKSIKLNILRKDDYVRSFGYVKVTKEGKEFYFATAHLDHKYEDALRLKQVDEILACVEPLELPIILAGDLNSRRGSATMATFQKYFTVNCLSDGAPWTAPAPLSLIHI
;
A
#
# COMPACT_ATOMS: atom_id res chain seq x y z
N MET A 1 -2.73 0.72 99.83
CA MET A 1 -3.76 1.52 99.18
C MET A 1 -3.10 2.48 98.25
N LYS A 2 -3.10 2.23 96.95
CA LYS A 2 -2.62 3.17 95.97
C LYS A 2 -3.73 3.33 94.93
N LEU A 3 -4.26 4.57 94.85
CA LEU A 3 -5.21 4.96 93.80
C LEU A 3 -4.51 4.97 92.44
N GLY A 4 -5.05 4.29 91.50
CA GLY A 4 -4.64 4.40 90.13
C GLY A 4 -5.55 5.37 89.36
N LEU A 5 -4.96 6.37 88.75
CA LEU A 5 -5.62 7.37 87.95
C LEU A 5 -5.70 6.86 86.54
N CYS A 6 -6.94 6.62 86.04
CA CYS A 6 -7.18 6.29 84.58
C CYS A 6 -7.27 7.60 83.78
N ILE A 7 -6.31 7.81 82.87
CA ILE A 7 -6.37 8.89 81.88
C ILE A 7 -6.90 8.28 80.60
N SER A 8 -8.11 8.67 80.16
CA SER A 8 -8.67 8.32 78.85
C SER A 8 -8.15 9.30 77.79
N LEU A 9 -7.30 8.86 76.90
CA LEU A 9 -6.91 9.61 75.72
C LEU A 9 -7.96 9.39 74.60
N PHE A 10 -8.65 10.45 74.25
CA PHE A 10 -9.44 10.48 72.97
C PHE A 10 -8.51 10.74 71.79
N LEU A 11 -8.23 9.71 70.98
CA LEU A 11 -7.62 9.91 69.70
C LEU A 11 -8.69 10.29 68.66
N ALA A 12 -8.69 11.54 68.20
CA ALA A 12 -9.46 11.99 67.06
C ALA A 12 -8.80 11.45 65.81
N GLY A 13 -9.42 10.41 65.19
CA GLY A 13 -8.97 9.87 63.92
C GLY A 13 -9.35 10.80 62.77
N TYR A 14 -8.37 11.47 62.17
CA TYR A 14 -8.53 12.13 60.89
C TYR A 14 -8.57 11.07 59.79
N LEU A 15 -9.77 10.83 59.21
CA LEU A 15 -9.91 10.06 57.98
C LEU A 15 -9.44 10.89 56.81
N TYR A 16 -8.21 10.67 56.37
CA TYR A 16 -7.75 11.16 55.08
C TYR A 16 -8.44 10.34 54.01
N SER A 17 -9.45 10.91 53.33
CA SER A 17 -9.97 10.37 52.08
C SER A 17 -8.94 10.64 50.98
N CYS A 18 -8.17 9.62 50.57
CA CYS A 18 -7.39 9.67 49.37
C CYS A 18 -8.36 9.77 48.17
N PRO A 19 -8.25 10.79 47.32
CA PRO A 19 -9.02 10.79 46.09
C PRO A 19 -8.53 9.60 45.21
N VAL A 20 -9.43 8.68 44.94
CA VAL A 20 -9.19 7.65 43.93
C VAL A 20 -9.11 8.39 42.59
N VAL A 21 -7.91 8.64 42.10
CA VAL A 21 -7.69 9.09 40.74
C VAL A 21 -8.09 7.92 39.82
N ALA A 22 -9.26 8.00 39.20
CA ALA A 22 -9.64 7.08 38.17
C ALA A 22 -8.59 7.19 37.05
N GLN A 23 -7.71 6.21 36.92
CA GLN A 23 -6.87 6.08 35.76
C GLN A 23 -7.80 5.83 34.58
N SER A 24 -7.99 6.85 33.74
CA SER A 24 -8.59 6.68 32.43
C SER A 24 -7.67 5.73 31.68
N THR A 25 -8.09 4.50 31.52
CA THR A 25 -7.46 3.58 30.56
C THR A 25 -7.70 4.18 29.19
N VAL A 26 -6.73 4.92 28.67
CA VAL A 26 -6.69 5.29 27.27
C VAL A 26 -6.67 3.98 26.50
N ALA A 27 -7.80 3.65 25.89
CA ALA A 27 -7.87 2.47 25.03
C ALA A 27 -6.77 2.59 23.97
N GLN A 28 -5.86 1.63 23.93
CA GLN A 28 -4.84 1.56 22.90
C GLN A 28 -5.54 1.58 21.54
N PRO A 29 -5.09 2.39 20.59
CA PRO A 29 -5.71 2.44 19.27
C PRO A 29 -5.69 1.02 18.68
N LYS A 30 -6.87 0.50 18.31
CA LYS A 30 -7.00 -0.82 17.72
C LYS A 30 -6.14 -0.87 16.45
N GLU A 31 -5.12 -1.72 16.43
CA GLU A 31 -4.32 -1.95 15.24
C GLU A 31 -5.13 -2.69 14.18
N ILE A 32 -4.90 -2.36 12.91
CA ILE A 32 -5.45 -3.09 11.78
C ILE A 32 -4.32 -3.77 11.00
N THR A 33 -4.58 -4.97 10.53
CA THR A 33 -3.65 -5.69 9.65
C THR A 33 -4.15 -5.59 8.21
N ILE A 34 -3.25 -5.30 7.28
CA ILE A 34 -3.52 -5.24 5.85
C ILE A 34 -2.69 -6.31 5.14
N LYS A 35 -3.36 -7.25 4.47
CA LYS A 35 -2.70 -8.17 3.53
C LYS A 35 -2.66 -7.51 2.16
N ALA A 36 -1.54 -6.93 1.81
CA ALA A 36 -1.31 -6.31 0.51
C ALA A 36 -0.60 -7.30 -0.45
N MET A 37 -0.93 -7.20 -1.73
CA MET A 37 -0.31 -7.97 -2.81
C MET A 37 0.13 -7.05 -3.93
N THR A 38 1.23 -7.37 -4.61
CA THR A 38 1.60 -6.77 -5.90
C THR A 38 1.85 -7.86 -6.92
N TYR A 39 1.43 -7.66 -8.17
CA TYR A 39 1.52 -8.67 -9.21
C TYR A 39 1.61 -8.04 -10.61
N ASN A 40 2.76 -8.16 -11.28
CA ASN A 40 2.88 -7.83 -12.69
C ASN A 40 2.24 -8.97 -13.51
N THR A 41 1.20 -8.65 -14.26
CA THR A 41 0.33 -9.62 -14.93
C THR A 41 0.75 -9.94 -16.35
N TYR A 42 1.72 -9.19 -16.90
CA TYR A 42 2.11 -9.28 -18.32
C TYR A 42 0.90 -9.22 -19.25
N SER A 43 -0.03 -8.31 -19.00
CA SER A 43 -1.30 -8.12 -19.73
C SER A 43 -2.15 -9.40 -19.87
N GLY A 44 -1.95 -10.39 -19.01
CA GLY A 44 -2.60 -11.70 -19.13
C GLY A 44 -2.12 -12.56 -20.30
N ARG A 45 -1.07 -12.15 -21.02
CA ARG A 45 -0.62 -12.79 -22.27
C ARG A 45 -0.22 -14.25 -22.13
N LYS A 46 0.26 -14.66 -20.93
CA LYS A 46 0.69 -16.05 -20.69
C LYS A 46 -0.43 -16.97 -20.20
N MET A 47 -1.32 -16.48 -19.37
CA MET A 47 -2.27 -17.33 -18.65
C MET A 47 -3.73 -16.84 -18.70
N GLY A 48 -3.98 -15.67 -19.25
CA GLY A 48 -5.31 -15.06 -19.30
C GLY A 48 -5.75 -14.42 -17.98
N ILE A 49 -6.76 -13.57 -18.08
CA ILE A 49 -7.29 -12.78 -16.93
C ILE A 49 -7.95 -13.68 -15.88
N ASP A 50 -8.60 -14.76 -16.28
CA ASP A 50 -9.24 -15.70 -15.35
C ASP A 50 -8.23 -16.35 -14.41
N LYS A 51 -7.05 -16.74 -14.91
CA LYS A 51 -5.98 -17.31 -14.07
C LYS A 51 -5.35 -16.28 -13.14
N ILE A 52 -5.25 -15.03 -13.57
CA ILE A 52 -4.83 -13.93 -12.69
C ILE A 52 -5.81 -13.80 -11.53
N ALA A 53 -7.12 -13.82 -11.82
CA ALA A 53 -8.14 -13.77 -10.78
C ALA A 53 -8.09 -15.00 -9.83
N GLU A 54 -7.81 -16.20 -10.34
CA GLU A 54 -7.62 -17.40 -9.51
C GLU A 54 -6.44 -17.24 -8.54
N VAL A 55 -5.30 -16.68 -9.00
CA VAL A 55 -4.14 -16.40 -8.13
C VAL A 55 -4.53 -15.41 -7.04
N ILE A 56 -5.20 -14.30 -7.40
CA ILE A 56 -5.64 -13.29 -6.43
C ILE A 56 -6.60 -13.92 -5.40
N LYS A 57 -7.57 -14.73 -5.84
CA LYS A 57 -8.50 -15.41 -4.91
C LYS A 57 -7.78 -16.38 -3.98
N LYS A 58 -6.83 -17.15 -4.50
CA LYS A 58 -6.03 -18.10 -3.71
C LYS A 58 -5.22 -17.38 -2.63
N GLU A 59 -4.56 -16.29 -2.99
CA GLU A 59 -3.78 -15.47 -2.05
C GLU A 59 -4.67 -14.68 -1.09
N ASN A 60 -5.92 -14.39 -1.48
CA ASN A 60 -6.93 -13.70 -0.67
C ASN A 60 -6.43 -12.40 -0.01
N PRO A 61 -5.80 -11.46 -0.75
CA PRO A 61 -5.33 -10.20 -0.21
C PRO A 61 -6.51 -9.27 0.15
N ASP A 62 -6.24 -8.29 1.00
CA ASP A 62 -7.16 -7.19 1.29
C ASP A 62 -7.16 -6.16 0.16
N ILE A 63 -5.97 -5.93 -0.41
CA ILE A 63 -5.74 -4.97 -1.48
C ILE A 63 -4.61 -5.45 -2.39
N VAL A 64 -4.71 -5.14 -3.68
CA VAL A 64 -3.78 -5.60 -4.70
C VAL A 64 -3.37 -4.45 -5.64
N SER A 65 -2.09 -4.39 -5.95
CA SER A 65 -1.51 -3.58 -7.03
C SER A 65 -1.17 -4.48 -8.20
N LEU A 66 -1.79 -4.25 -9.36
CA LEU A 66 -1.55 -5.01 -10.59
C LEU A 66 -0.86 -4.11 -11.60
N GLN A 67 0.24 -4.60 -12.19
CA GLN A 67 0.95 -3.91 -13.24
C GLN A 67 0.68 -4.59 -14.58
N GLU A 68 0.91 -3.84 -15.65
CA GLU A 68 0.71 -4.27 -17.04
C GLU A 68 -0.73 -4.70 -17.34
N ILE A 69 -1.68 -3.87 -16.96
CA ILE A 69 -3.09 -4.11 -17.29
C ILE A 69 -3.43 -3.37 -18.59
N GLU A 70 -3.86 -4.12 -19.59
CA GLU A 70 -4.53 -3.61 -20.78
C GLU A 70 -6.05 -3.67 -20.61
N ARG A 71 -6.78 -2.66 -21.11
CA ARG A 71 -8.25 -2.68 -21.20
C ARG A 71 -8.71 -2.20 -22.56
N ASN A 72 -9.86 -2.74 -23.04
CA ASN A 72 -10.45 -2.38 -24.33
C ASN A 72 -9.49 -2.52 -25.51
N THR A 73 -8.58 -3.49 -25.46
CA THR A 73 -7.60 -3.80 -26.52
C THR A 73 -8.03 -5.02 -27.30
N LYS A 74 -7.31 -5.33 -28.41
CA LYS A 74 -7.55 -6.57 -29.15
C LYS A 74 -7.28 -7.83 -28.33
N ILE A 75 -6.37 -7.77 -27.35
CA ILE A 75 -6.00 -8.90 -26.47
C ILE A 75 -6.99 -8.99 -25.31
N ASN A 76 -7.33 -7.85 -24.74
CA ASN A 76 -8.27 -7.72 -23.63
C ASN A 76 -9.43 -6.80 -24.04
N PRO A 77 -10.46 -7.32 -24.75
CA PRO A 77 -11.52 -6.51 -25.37
C PRO A 77 -12.59 -6.01 -24.38
N TRP A 78 -12.32 -6.07 -23.12
CA TRP A 78 -13.18 -5.66 -22.01
C TRP A 78 -12.51 -4.64 -21.11
N ASP A 79 -13.28 -4.03 -20.21
CA ASP A 79 -12.77 -3.29 -19.07
C ASP A 79 -12.14 -4.30 -18.09
N THR A 80 -10.83 -4.55 -18.25
CA THR A 80 -10.10 -5.55 -17.45
C THR A 80 -10.12 -5.28 -15.95
N PRO A 81 -9.97 -4.03 -15.46
CA PRO A 81 -10.15 -3.72 -14.05
C PRO A 81 -11.50 -4.16 -13.49
N LYS A 82 -12.59 -3.82 -14.18
CA LYS A 82 -13.95 -4.23 -13.83
C LYS A 82 -14.09 -5.75 -13.84
N LYS A 83 -13.63 -6.41 -14.90
CA LYS A 83 -13.67 -7.89 -15.01
C LYS A 83 -12.92 -8.56 -13.87
N LEU A 84 -11.73 -8.08 -13.50
CA LEU A 84 -10.97 -8.61 -12.37
C LEU A 84 -11.68 -8.37 -11.04
N SER A 85 -12.29 -7.20 -10.84
CA SER A 85 -13.13 -6.91 -9.67
C SER A 85 -14.27 -7.93 -9.53
N GLU A 86 -15.00 -8.19 -10.61
CA GLU A 86 -16.10 -9.16 -10.65
C GLU A 86 -15.60 -10.60 -10.37
N LEU A 87 -14.53 -11.03 -11.03
CA LEU A 87 -13.96 -12.37 -10.89
C LEU A 87 -13.39 -12.64 -9.50
N THR A 88 -12.81 -11.63 -8.86
CA THR A 88 -12.16 -11.77 -7.55
C THR A 88 -13.09 -11.48 -6.37
N GLY A 89 -14.21 -10.79 -6.62
CA GLY A 89 -15.10 -10.27 -5.58
C GLY A 89 -14.55 -9.04 -4.85
N MET A 90 -13.45 -8.47 -5.30
CA MET A 90 -12.87 -7.21 -4.77
C MET A 90 -13.64 -6.03 -5.38
N ARG A 91 -14.60 -5.49 -4.64
CA ARG A 91 -15.63 -4.58 -5.16
C ARG A 91 -15.13 -3.23 -5.65
N TYR A 92 -14.01 -2.77 -5.12
CA TYR A 92 -13.49 -1.44 -5.41
C TYR A 92 -12.24 -1.57 -6.28
N TYR A 93 -12.15 -0.74 -7.31
CA TYR A 93 -10.97 -0.74 -8.18
C TYR A 93 -10.69 0.66 -8.71
N TYR A 94 -9.44 0.90 -9.01
CA TYR A 94 -8.95 2.13 -9.62
C TYR A 94 -7.95 1.79 -10.73
N PHE A 95 -8.03 2.50 -11.86
CA PHE A 95 -7.12 2.34 -12.98
C PHE A 95 -6.20 3.56 -13.12
N ALA A 96 -4.92 3.40 -12.78
CA ALA A 96 -3.89 4.41 -12.97
C ALA A 96 -3.36 4.32 -14.41
N HIS A 97 -3.97 5.12 -15.29
CA HIS A 97 -3.68 5.17 -16.72
C HIS A 97 -2.23 5.59 -17.00
N ALA A 98 -1.53 4.86 -17.87
CA ALA A 98 -0.20 5.20 -18.35
C ALA A 98 -0.23 5.73 -19.79
N LEU A 99 -0.76 4.97 -20.73
CA LEU A 99 -0.78 5.34 -22.14
C LEU A 99 -1.98 4.76 -22.88
N ASP A 100 -2.31 5.40 -24.01
CA ASP A 100 -3.25 4.88 -25.00
C ASP A 100 -2.49 3.98 -25.96
N ILE A 101 -3.04 2.79 -26.21
CA ILE A 101 -2.44 1.83 -27.15
C ILE A 101 -2.83 2.22 -28.57
N ARG A 102 -1.85 2.36 -29.46
CA ARG A 102 -2.07 2.82 -30.86
C ARG A 102 -3.12 1.99 -31.62
N SER A 103 -3.26 0.71 -31.30
CA SER A 103 -4.26 -0.19 -31.93
C SER A 103 -5.63 -0.15 -31.24
N GLY A 104 -5.83 0.74 -30.29
CA GLY A 104 -7.03 0.91 -29.47
C GLY A 104 -6.87 0.37 -28.04
N GLY A 105 -7.57 0.99 -27.11
CA GLY A 105 -7.55 0.69 -25.70
C GLY A 105 -6.42 1.34 -24.93
N ASP A 106 -6.32 1.01 -23.66
CA ASP A 106 -5.44 1.64 -22.68
C ASP A 106 -4.52 0.63 -21.97
N TYR A 107 -3.42 1.16 -21.43
CA TYR A 107 -2.47 0.41 -20.60
C TYR A 107 -2.15 1.20 -19.33
N GLY A 108 -2.02 0.48 -18.21
CA GLY A 108 -1.70 1.10 -16.93
C GLY A 108 -1.58 0.10 -15.80
N ASN A 109 -1.72 0.63 -14.58
CA ASN A 109 -1.74 -0.15 -13.36
C ASN A 109 -3.16 -0.17 -12.76
N VAL A 110 -3.47 -1.18 -11.96
CA VAL A 110 -4.77 -1.31 -11.29
C VAL A 110 -4.55 -1.51 -9.79
N ILE A 111 -5.39 -0.87 -9.01
CA ILE A 111 -5.60 -1.20 -7.61
C ILE A 111 -6.96 -1.90 -7.52
N LEU A 112 -7.00 -3.10 -6.89
CA LEU A 112 -8.23 -3.75 -6.47
C LEU A 112 -8.29 -3.76 -4.95
N SER A 113 -9.45 -3.48 -4.36
CA SER A 113 -9.64 -3.45 -2.91
C SER A 113 -10.93 -4.14 -2.48
N LYS A 114 -10.89 -4.86 -1.37
CA LYS A 114 -12.08 -5.32 -0.66
C LYS A 114 -12.80 -4.20 0.08
N TYR A 115 -12.08 -3.12 0.40
CA TYR A 115 -12.53 -2.00 1.21
C TYR A 115 -12.81 -0.77 0.34
N PRO A 116 -13.70 0.13 0.81
CA PRO A 116 -14.00 1.39 0.11
C PRO A 116 -12.73 2.19 -0.20
N ILE A 117 -12.70 2.75 -1.40
CA ILE A 117 -11.64 3.66 -1.87
C ILE A 117 -12.21 5.04 -2.16
N SER A 118 -11.38 6.06 -2.00
CA SER A 118 -11.67 7.46 -2.32
C SER A 118 -10.35 8.20 -2.63
N GLU A 119 -10.42 9.50 -2.92
CA GLU A 119 -9.25 10.32 -3.20
C GLU A 119 -8.28 9.68 -4.22
N GLU A 120 -8.84 9.30 -5.34
CA GLU A 120 -8.10 8.68 -6.44
C GLU A 120 -7.21 9.71 -7.14
N LYS A 121 -5.92 9.40 -7.31
CA LYS A 121 -4.98 10.23 -8.07
C LYS A 121 -4.01 9.37 -8.85
N SER A 122 -3.69 9.79 -10.07
CA SER A 122 -2.57 9.23 -10.84
C SER A 122 -1.84 10.28 -11.64
N ILE A 123 -0.58 9.96 -11.93
CA ILE A 123 0.28 10.71 -12.82
C ILE A 123 0.93 9.77 -13.84
N LYS A 124 1.15 10.28 -15.05
CA LYS A 124 2.08 9.67 -16.00
C LYS A 124 3.48 10.05 -15.58
N LEU A 125 4.34 9.05 -15.41
CA LEU A 125 5.73 9.30 -15.07
C LEU A 125 6.51 9.77 -16.30
N ASN A 126 7.41 10.71 -16.09
CA ASN A 126 8.21 11.28 -17.17
C ASN A 126 9.08 10.24 -17.88
N ILE A 127 9.38 10.52 -19.12
CA ILE A 127 10.33 9.81 -19.97
C ILE A 127 11.56 10.71 -20.23
N LEU A 128 12.73 10.12 -20.44
CA LEU A 128 13.94 10.83 -20.83
C LEU A 128 14.13 10.84 -22.35
N ARG A 129 13.69 9.77 -23.02
CA ARG A 129 13.82 9.59 -24.46
C ARG A 129 12.45 9.32 -25.07
N LYS A 130 12.25 9.70 -26.30
CA LYS A 130 10.98 9.54 -27.03
C LYS A 130 10.51 8.08 -27.14
N ASP A 131 11.44 7.13 -27.09
CA ASP A 131 11.22 5.69 -27.17
C ASP A 131 11.11 5.00 -25.80
N ASP A 132 11.15 5.77 -24.71
CA ASP A 132 10.89 5.21 -23.37
C ASP A 132 9.42 4.85 -23.23
N TYR A 133 9.16 3.79 -22.45
CA TYR A 133 7.79 3.41 -22.10
C TYR A 133 7.20 4.39 -21.11
N VAL A 134 6.04 4.95 -21.43
CA VAL A 134 5.29 5.76 -20.47
C VAL A 134 4.77 4.85 -19.35
N ARG A 135 5.14 5.20 -18.14
CA ARG A 135 4.74 4.50 -16.91
C ARG A 135 3.77 5.36 -16.11
N SER A 136 3.13 4.78 -15.13
CA SER A 136 2.24 5.52 -14.22
C SER A 136 2.52 5.18 -12.77
N PHE A 137 2.21 6.16 -11.94
CA PHE A 137 2.01 6.04 -10.51
C PHE A 137 0.57 6.45 -10.21
N GLY A 138 -0.04 5.80 -9.22
CA GLY A 138 -1.36 6.20 -8.74
C GLY A 138 -1.59 5.73 -7.32
N TYR A 139 -2.47 6.43 -6.60
CA TYR A 139 -2.87 6.05 -5.25
C TYR A 139 -4.36 6.29 -5.02
N VAL A 140 -4.88 5.62 -4.03
CA VAL A 140 -6.24 5.78 -3.50
C VAL A 140 -6.19 5.84 -1.98
N LYS A 141 -7.13 6.57 -1.37
CA LYS A 141 -7.38 6.47 0.06
C LYS A 141 -8.29 5.27 0.34
N VAL A 142 -7.94 4.45 1.32
CA VAL A 142 -8.66 3.23 1.70
C VAL A 142 -9.17 3.38 3.12
N THR A 143 -10.41 2.93 3.36
CA THR A 143 -11.00 2.90 4.70
C THR A 143 -11.26 1.45 5.12
N LYS A 144 -10.54 0.95 6.15
CA LYS A 144 -10.76 -0.36 6.77
C LYS A 144 -11.04 -0.20 8.25
N GLU A 145 -12.14 -0.73 8.74
CA GLU A 145 -12.53 -0.70 10.17
C GLU A 145 -12.44 0.70 10.80
N GLY A 146 -12.80 1.75 10.03
CA GLY A 146 -12.73 3.14 10.46
C GLY A 146 -11.32 3.76 10.48
N LYS A 147 -10.31 3.04 10.00
CA LYS A 147 -8.95 3.57 9.80
C LYS A 147 -8.74 3.90 8.33
N GLU A 148 -8.06 5.00 8.09
CA GLU A 148 -7.73 5.47 6.74
C GLU A 148 -6.23 5.38 6.49
N PHE A 149 -5.87 5.01 5.27
CA PHE A 149 -4.49 4.98 4.77
C PHE A 149 -4.51 5.13 3.25
N TYR A 150 -3.37 5.49 2.68
CA TYR A 150 -3.20 5.46 1.23
C TYR A 150 -2.60 4.13 0.78
N PHE A 151 -3.09 3.65 -0.35
CA PHE A 151 -2.47 2.55 -1.07
C PHE A 151 -2.10 3.01 -2.47
N ALA A 152 -0.85 2.81 -2.83
CA ALA A 152 -0.30 3.27 -4.09
C ALA A 152 0.21 2.13 -4.96
N THR A 153 0.12 2.32 -6.27
CA THR A 153 0.65 1.44 -7.31
C THR A 153 1.67 2.18 -8.15
N ALA A 154 2.79 1.52 -8.46
CA ALA A 154 3.79 2.05 -9.38
C ALA A 154 4.28 0.96 -10.34
N HIS A 155 4.66 1.37 -11.55
CA HIS A 155 5.45 0.55 -12.45
C HIS A 155 6.54 1.47 -13.03
N LEU A 156 7.80 1.23 -12.67
CA LEU A 156 8.92 2.04 -13.13
C LEU A 156 9.50 1.53 -14.45
N ASP A 157 10.37 2.31 -15.07
CA ASP A 157 11.06 1.92 -16.29
C ASP A 157 11.93 0.67 -16.07
N HIS A 158 11.97 -0.18 -17.08
CA HIS A 158 12.67 -1.47 -17.02
C HIS A 158 14.08 -1.45 -17.63
N LYS A 159 14.53 -0.32 -18.20
CA LYS A 159 15.85 -0.20 -18.80
C LYS A 159 16.95 -0.40 -17.75
N TYR A 160 18.13 -0.81 -18.20
CA TYR A 160 19.22 -1.17 -17.31
C TYR A 160 19.70 0.00 -16.43
N GLU A 161 19.73 1.20 -17.00
CA GLU A 161 20.23 2.42 -16.32
C GLU A 161 19.22 2.97 -15.31
N ASP A 162 19.70 3.37 -14.12
CA ASP A 162 18.84 3.92 -13.07
C ASP A 162 18.36 5.36 -13.33
N ALA A 163 18.97 6.08 -14.26
CA ALA A 163 18.72 7.52 -14.46
C ALA A 163 17.24 7.89 -14.63
N LEU A 164 16.50 7.13 -15.46
CA LEU A 164 15.07 7.36 -15.65
C LEU A 164 14.27 6.97 -14.41
N ARG A 165 14.59 5.82 -13.78
CA ARG A 165 13.91 5.40 -12.56
C ARG A 165 14.09 6.38 -11.41
N LEU A 166 15.28 6.95 -11.23
CA LEU A 166 15.54 7.98 -10.19
C LEU A 166 14.64 9.21 -10.41
N LYS A 167 14.52 9.69 -11.66
CA LYS A 167 13.60 10.77 -11.98
C LYS A 167 12.14 10.40 -11.68
N GLN A 168 11.73 9.19 -12.01
CA GLN A 168 10.38 8.70 -11.73
C GLN A 168 10.13 8.56 -10.21
N VAL A 169 11.16 8.18 -9.44
CA VAL A 169 11.08 8.16 -7.96
C VAL A 169 10.88 9.57 -7.41
N ASP A 170 11.63 10.57 -7.91
CA ASP A 170 11.48 11.97 -7.46
C ASP A 170 10.04 12.48 -7.69
N GLU A 171 9.43 12.10 -8.83
CA GLU A 171 8.04 12.45 -9.14
C GLU A 171 7.04 11.76 -8.20
N ILE A 172 7.27 10.48 -7.88
CA ILE A 172 6.46 9.74 -6.91
C ILE A 172 6.58 10.39 -5.52
N LEU A 173 7.80 10.68 -5.07
CA LEU A 173 8.04 11.31 -3.77
C LEU A 173 7.36 12.66 -3.68
N ALA A 174 7.42 13.49 -4.71
CA ALA A 174 6.70 14.76 -4.77
C ALA A 174 5.16 14.61 -4.69
N CYS A 175 4.61 13.47 -5.15
CA CYS A 175 3.19 13.18 -5.04
C CYS A 175 2.78 12.68 -3.64
N VAL A 176 3.67 11.98 -2.93
CA VAL A 176 3.34 11.37 -1.63
C VAL A 176 3.74 12.23 -0.45
N GLU A 177 4.73 13.11 -0.61
CA GLU A 177 5.21 14.01 0.46
C GLU A 177 4.08 14.85 1.12
N PRO A 178 3.08 15.38 0.40
CA PRO A 178 1.99 16.15 1.02
C PRO A 178 0.92 15.29 1.69
N LEU A 179 1.02 13.96 1.66
CA LEU A 179 0.02 13.06 2.24
C LEU A 179 0.25 12.90 3.74
N GLU A 180 -0.79 13.11 4.54
CA GLU A 180 -0.72 13.08 6.01
C GLU A 180 -1.00 11.70 6.61
N LEU A 181 -1.64 10.81 5.86
CA LEU A 181 -1.97 9.45 6.30
C LEU A 181 -0.86 8.47 5.95
N PRO A 182 -0.74 7.34 6.68
CA PRO A 182 0.17 6.27 6.29
C PRO A 182 -0.07 5.81 4.85
N ILE A 183 1.00 5.51 4.11
CA ILE A 183 0.91 5.02 2.74
C ILE A 183 1.64 3.69 2.58
N ILE A 184 1.01 2.76 1.87
CA ILE A 184 1.61 1.52 1.39
C ILE A 184 1.83 1.68 -0.11
N LEU A 185 3.09 1.66 -0.56
CA LEU A 185 3.43 1.63 -1.97
C LEU A 185 3.76 0.20 -2.40
N ALA A 186 3.02 -0.31 -3.38
CA ALA A 186 3.23 -1.62 -3.96
C ALA A 186 3.35 -1.50 -5.48
N GLY A 187 4.27 -2.27 -6.10
CA GLY A 187 4.43 -2.16 -7.55
C GLY A 187 5.61 -2.96 -8.10
N ASP A 188 5.79 -2.84 -9.40
CA ASP A 188 7.00 -3.30 -10.09
C ASP A 188 7.96 -2.13 -10.27
N LEU A 189 8.93 -2.04 -9.37
CA LEU A 189 9.90 -0.95 -9.37
C LEU A 189 11.05 -1.20 -10.36
N ASN A 190 11.10 -2.34 -11.03
CA ASN A 190 12.16 -2.72 -11.99
C ASN A 190 13.57 -2.45 -11.44
N SER A 191 13.73 -2.61 -10.13
CA SER A 191 14.94 -2.25 -9.40
C SER A 191 15.41 -3.39 -8.51
N ARG A 192 16.72 -3.58 -8.50
CA ARG A 192 17.34 -4.62 -7.67
C ARG A 192 17.69 -4.07 -6.30
N ARG A 193 17.76 -4.94 -5.32
CA ARG A 193 18.35 -4.64 -4.02
C ARG A 193 19.72 -3.99 -4.20
N GLY A 194 19.97 -2.90 -3.49
CA GLY A 194 21.24 -2.15 -3.58
C GLY A 194 21.35 -1.20 -4.77
N SER A 195 20.35 -1.10 -5.66
CA SER A 195 20.33 -0.08 -6.71
C SER A 195 20.14 1.31 -6.13
N ALA A 196 20.55 2.35 -6.88
CA ALA A 196 20.33 3.74 -6.50
C ALA A 196 18.84 4.06 -6.32
N THR A 197 17.98 3.50 -7.16
CA THR A 197 16.52 3.60 -7.07
C THR A 197 16.01 3.10 -5.72
N MET A 198 16.40 1.88 -5.29
CA MET A 198 15.98 1.32 -4.01
C MET A 198 16.57 2.08 -2.81
N ALA A 199 17.82 2.51 -2.90
CA ALA A 199 18.47 3.34 -1.87
C ALA A 199 17.75 4.68 -1.68
N THR A 200 17.18 5.24 -2.76
CA THR A 200 16.38 6.47 -2.68
C THR A 200 15.05 6.20 -1.97
N PHE A 201 14.32 5.16 -2.34
CA PHE A 201 13.08 4.79 -1.64
C PHE A 201 13.32 4.50 -0.14
N GLN A 202 14.41 3.84 0.23
CA GLN A 202 14.75 3.51 1.62
C GLN A 202 14.95 4.73 2.53
N LYS A 203 15.14 5.93 1.98
CA LYS A 203 15.20 7.19 2.78
C LYS A 203 13.82 7.63 3.28
N TYR A 204 12.75 7.19 2.60
CA TYR A 204 11.37 7.64 2.84
C TYR A 204 10.45 6.51 3.26
N PHE A 205 10.78 5.26 2.93
CA PHE A 205 9.93 4.09 3.12
C PHE A 205 10.67 2.97 3.83
N THR A 206 9.97 2.25 4.68
CA THR A 206 10.43 0.93 5.15
C THR A 206 10.22 -0.08 4.03
N VAL A 207 11.30 -0.69 3.55
CA VAL A 207 11.27 -1.62 2.42
C VAL A 207 11.18 -3.06 2.90
N ASN A 208 10.03 -3.70 2.72
CA ASN A 208 9.74 -5.05 3.26
C ASN A 208 10.19 -6.22 2.35
N CYS A 209 10.55 -5.96 1.09
CA CYS A 209 10.97 -6.99 0.13
C CYS A 209 12.46 -7.37 0.22
N LEU A 210 13.18 -6.87 1.21
CA LEU A 210 14.62 -7.03 1.35
C LEU A 210 15.04 -8.12 2.34
N SER A 211 14.12 -8.92 2.87
CA SER A 211 14.46 -10.05 3.75
C SER A 211 15.31 -11.09 2.99
N ASP A 212 16.39 -11.53 3.63
CA ASP A 212 17.21 -12.61 3.08
C ASP A 212 16.36 -13.87 2.94
N GLY A 213 16.33 -14.44 1.74
CA GLY A 213 15.53 -15.63 1.43
C GLY A 213 14.11 -15.38 0.89
N ALA A 214 13.69 -14.14 0.67
CA ALA A 214 12.46 -13.89 -0.09
C ALA A 214 12.62 -14.48 -1.51
N PRO A 215 11.78 -15.44 -1.93
CA PRO A 215 11.91 -16.05 -3.25
C PRO A 215 11.66 -14.99 -4.32
N TRP A 216 12.54 -14.93 -5.29
CA TRP A 216 12.33 -14.17 -6.52
C TRP A 216 11.12 -14.76 -7.24
N THR A 217 10.05 -14.02 -7.37
CA THR A 217 8.79 -14.57 -7.90
C THR A 217 8.69 -14.50 -9.42
N ALA A 218 9.68 -14.01 -10.11
CA ALA A 218 9.80 -14.04 -11.58
C ALA A 218 11.06 -13.30 -12.03
N PRO A 219 11.34 -13.16 -13.34
CA PRO A 219 12.52 -12.43 -13.81
C PRO A 219 12.56 -10.94 -13.45
N ALA A 220 11.50 -10.37 -12.90
CA ALA A 220 11.46 -9.00 -12.38
C ALA A 220 11.14 -8.98 -10.87
N PRO A 221 11.85 -8.20 -10.05
CA PRO A 221 11.60 -8.13 -8.61
C PRO A 221 10.25 -7.46 -8.32
N LEU A 222 9.44 -8.13 -7.52
CA LEU A 222 8.25 -7.54 -6.91
C LEU A 222 8.69 -6.77 -5.65
N SER A 223 8.26 -5.52 -5.52
CA SER A 223 8.61 -4.68 -4.38
C SER A 223 7.35 -4.28 -3.62
N LEU A 224 7.31 -4.58 -2.33
CA LEU A 224 6.35 -4.04 -1.39
C LEU A 224 7.08 -3.05 -0.50
N ILE A 225 6.61 -1.81 -0.44
CA ILE A 225 7.17 -0.76 0.40
C ILE A 225 6.09 -0.28 1.35
N HIS A 226 6.43 -0.23 2.64
CA HIS A 226 5.54 0.20 3.71
C HIS A 226 6.18 1.37 4.47
N ILE A 227 5.39 2.41 4.75
CA ILE A 227 5.77 3.53 5.62
C ILE A 227 5.09 3.36 6.98
#